data_e5da8fe1aa864239260c0d1ba415636b
#
_entry.id   e5da8fe1aa864239260c0d1ba415636b
#
_cell.length_a   1.000
_cell.length_b   1.000
_cell.length_c   1.000
_cell.angle_alpha   90.00
_cell.angle_beta   90.00
_cell.angle_gamma   90.00
#
_symmetry.space_group_name_H-M   'P 1'
#
loop_
_entity.id
_entity.type
_entity.pdbx_description
1 polymer ?
#
loop_
_entity_poly.entity_id
_entity_poly.type
_entity_poly.pdbx_seq_one_letter_code
_entity_poly.pdbx_strand_id
1 'polypeptide(L)'
;MNTLDYSERLFFGRADVWNVAYASTAFGGFDELIAFPPLKTPPANDWHEERGFDPDLSAPVLDTREVTLRLLNTDTDDYVYILRMLAETPVVEVRAPSIGRSWSLRFIAPTDSAHSSTFGLKFADDTPMQGYTYQPPKAEKECEWILSTSRRDDFVITESPKRSFADYGARVLGDVVDEMERRNEVKTGLLRKFSTKPGAFYDKAALFFEKGGDRQVQLLMRADTLAELWRNYDALLFDLIRPGARLYKEAPFYYSSCRVDKFIPDEPRPWLQFTLTLTFYEGSSKHSYDEI
;
A
#
# COMPACT_ATOMS: atom_id res chain seq x y z
N MET A 1 -1.94 23.22 -22.23
CA MET A 1 -1.10 23.02 -21.05
C MET A 1 -0.15 21.90 -21.40
N ASN A 2 1.13 22.18 -21.54
CA ASN A 2 2.10 21.18 -21.96
C ASN A 2 2.32 20.18 -20.82
N THR A 3 1.90 18.96 -21.01
CA THR A 3 2.14 17.84 -20.09
C THR A 3 3.63 17.52 -19.86
N LEU A 4 4.51 18.22 -20.55
CA LEU A 4 5.97 18.11 -20.41
C LEU A 4 6.57 18.98 -19.29
N ASP A 5 5.82 19.93 -18.71
CA ASP A 5 6.32 20.78 -17.61
C ASP A 5 6.35 20.07 -16.26
N TYR A 6 5.74 18.90 -16.15
CA TYR A 6 5.83 18.01 -14.98
C TYR A 6 6.95 16.98 -15.11
N SER A 7 7.92 17.29 -15.88
CA SER A 7 9.14 16.53 -15.93
C SER A 7 9.84 16.61 -14.57
N GLU A 8 9.41 15.76 -13.70
CA GLU A 8 9.97 15.62 -12.38
C GLU A 8 11.40 15.17 -12.51
N ARG A 9 12.33 16.10 -12.30
CA ARG A 9 13.75 15.77 -12.30
C ARG A 9 14.00 14.66 -11.31
N LEU A 10 14.56 13.58 -11.79
CA LEU A 10 15.10 12.51 -10.97
C LEU A 10 16.60 12.66 -10.85
N PHE A 11 17.09 12.38 -9.66
CA PHE A 11 18.52 12.31 -9.38
C PHE A 11 18.84 10.92 -8.87
N PHE A 12 19.87 10.31 -9.43
CA PHE A 12 20.49 9.12 -8.89
C PHE A 12 21.80 9.55 -8.20
N GLY A 13 21.75 9.65 -6.87
CA GLY A 13 22.82 10.27 -6.12
C GLY A 13 23.01 11.73 -6.52
N ARG A 14 24.16 12.03 -7.17
CA ARG A 14 24.47 13.36 -7.69
C ARG A 14 24.15 13.55 -9.17
N ALA A 15 23.87 12.47 -9.88
CA ALA A 15 23.60 12.51 -11.30
C ALA A 15 22.17 12.98 -11.56
N ASP A 16 22.00 14.03 -12.35
CA ASP A 16 20.71 14.47 -12.86
C ASP A 16 20.33 13.58 -14.05
N VAL A 17 19.29 12.78 -13.85
CA VAL A 17 18.79 11.83 -14.86
C VAL A 17 17.93 12.53 -15.93
N TRP A 18 17.66 13.81 -15.74
CA TRP A 18 16.87 14.62 -16.68
C TRP A 18 17.44 14.66 -18.10
N ASN A 19 18.75 14.81 -18.23
CA ASN A 19 19.39 14.85 -19.53
C ASN A 19 19.42 13.50 -20.26
N VAL A 20 19.07 12.43 -19.54
CA VAL A 20 19.28 11.08 -20.00
C VAL A 20 17.96 10.41 -20.30
N ALA A 21 16.98 10.60 -19.44
CA ALA A 21 15.77 9.90 -19.59
C ALA A 21 14.75 10.37 -18.57
N TYR A 22 13.54 10.36 -18.94
CA TYR A 22 12.49 10.96 -18.23
C TYR A 22 11.45 9.92 -17.83
N ALA A 23 11.19 9.79 -16.55
CA ALA A 23 10.09 8.97 -16.05
C ALA A 23 8.83 9.82 -15.96
N SER A 24 7.82 9.46 -16.69
CA SER A 24 6.49 10.04 -16.55
C SER A 24 5.64 9.16 -15.65
N THR A 25 4.89 9.75 -14.73
CA THR A 25 3.88 9.06 -13.94
C THR A 25 2.84 8.35 -14.80
N ALA A 26 2.61 8.84 -16.02
CA ALA A 26 1.71 8.20 -16.98
C ALA A 26 2.18 6.83 -17.46
N PHE A 27 3.47 6.52 -17.30
CA PHE A 27 4.06 5.24 -17.69
C PHE A 27 4.41 4.32 -16.51
N GLY A 28 4.07 4.72 -15.28
CA GLY A 28 4.40 4.01 -14.05
C GLY A 28 5.81 4.33 -13.54
N GLY A 29 6.09 3.92 -12.31
CA GLY A 29 7.38 4.11 -11.64
C GLY A 29 7.26 5.00 -10.40
N PHE A 30 6.73 6.21 -10.51
CA PHE A 30 6.46 7.04 -9.33
C PHE A 30 5.38 6.45 -8.45
N ASP A 31 4.34 5.90 -9.04
CA ASP A 31 3.25 5.26 -8.32
C ASP A 31 3.77 4.12 -7.44
N GLU A 32 4.70 3.31 -7.98
CA GLU A 32 5.37 2.26 -7.23
C GLU A 32 6.29 2.81 -6.13
N LEU A 33 6.99 3.92 -6.38
CA LEU A 33 7.85 4.59 -5.39
C LEU A 33 7.05 5.19 -4.23
N ILE A 34 5.90 5.79 -4.54
CA ILE A 34 5.04 6.46 -3.58
C ILE A 34 4.22 5.44 -2.78
N ALA A 35 3.82 4.31 -3.38
CA ALA A 35 3.04 3.28 -2.72
C ALA A 35 3.67 2.87 -1.38
N PHE A 36 2.85 2.58 -0.39
CA PHE A 36 3.35 2.05 0.87
C PHE A 36 4.02 0.69 0.66
N PRO A 37 5.15 0.44 1.31
CA PRO A 37 5.75 -0.89 1.33
C PRO A 37 4.76 -1.93 1.88
N PRO A 38 4.75 -3.17 1.35
CA PRO A 38 3.90 -4.21 1.89
C PRO A 38 4.34 -4.62 3.30
N LEU A 39 3.42 -5.16 4.07
CA LEU A 39 3.73 -5.79 5.34
C LEU A 39 4.18 -7.24 5.09
N LYS A 40 5.18 -7.71 5.81
CA LYS A 40 5.46 -9.15 5.88
C LYS A 40 4.25 -9.85 6.48
N THR A 41 3.86 -10.96 5.88
CA THR A 41 2.77 -11.77 6.44
C THR A 41 3.10 -12.14 7.88
N PRO A 42 2.30 -11.70 8.86
CA PRO A 42 2.53 -12.06 10.25
C PRO A 42 2.47 -13.58 10.46
N PRO A 43 3.27 -14.14 11.36
CA PRO A 43 3.03 -15.50 11.81
C PRO A 43 1.59 -15.62 12.32
N ALA A 44 0.92 -16.71 11.99
CA ALA A 44 -0.47 -16.87 12.37
C ALA A 44 -0.80 -18.32 12.71
N ASN A 45 -1.72 -18.49 13.65
CA ASN A 45 -2.34 -19.76 13.93
C ASN A 45 -3.68 -19.83 13.19
N ASP A 46 -3.87 -20.86 12.39
CA ASP A 46 -5.10 -21.10 11.63
C ASP A 46 -5.75 -22.43 12.07
N TRP A 47 -6.60 -22.36 13.06
CA TRP A 47 -7.31 -23.53 13.59
C TRP A 47 -8.54 -23.82 12.74
N HIS A 48 -8.68 -25.07 12.32
CA HIS A 48 -9.81 -25.46 11.48
C HIS A 48 -11.17 -25.39 12.20
N GLU A 49 -11.13 -25.43 13.52
CA GLU A 49 -12.30 -25.41 14.40
C GLU A 49 -12.72 -23.99 14.82
N GLU A 50 -11.98 -22.98 14.40
CA GLU A 50 -12.22 -21.57 14.77
C GLU A 50 -12.47 -20.71 13.54
N ARG A 51 -13.19 -19.60 13.72
CA ARG A 51 -13.39 -18.60 12.66
C ARG A 51 -12.11 -17.80 12.47
N GLY A 52 -11.80 -17.48 11.20
CA GLY A 52 -10.63 -16.69 10.87
C GLY A 52 -9.32 -17.37 11.21
N PHE A 53 -8.33 -16.59 11.57
CA PHE A 53 -7.00 -17.02 12.04
C PHE A 53 -6.49 -16.01 13.07
N ASP A 54 -5.49 -16.37 13.84
CA ASP A 54 -4.91 -15.52 14.88
C ASP A 54 -3.51 -15.07 14.50
N PRO A 55 -3.34 -13.84 13.95
CA PRO A 55 -2.05 -13.31 13.54
C PRO A 55 -1.29 -12.71 14.72
N ASP A 56 0.00 -12.94 14.79
CA ASP A 56 0.86 -12.25 15.75
C ASP A 56 1.17 -10.82 15.24
N LEU A 57 0.44 -9.86 15.76
CA LEU A 57 0.60 -8.44 15.48
C LEU A 57 1.40 -7.69 16.57
N SER A 58 2.17 -8.40 17.38
CA SER A 58 3.00 -7.79 18.42
C SER A 58 4.14 -6.92 17.87
N ALA A 59 4.68 -7.30 16.70
CA ALA A 59 5.78 -6.60 16.04
C ALA A 59 5.64 -6.66 14.50
N PRO A 60 4.68 -5.93 13.90
CA PRO A 60 4.53 -5.89 12.45
C PRO A 60 5.78 -5.32 11.77
N VAL A 61 6.22 -5.94 10.69
CA VAL A 61 7.45 -5.56 9.97
C VAL A 61 7.12 -5.35 8.49
N LEU A 62 7.60 -4.24 7.94
CA LEU A 62 7.50 -4.01 6.50
C LEU A 62 8.40 -4.99 5.73
N ASP A 63 7.90 -5.42 4.58
CA ASP A 63 8.68 -6.24 3.65
C ASP A 63 9.46 -5.37 2.68
N THR A 64 10.46 -5.96 2.04
CA THR A 64 11.11 -5.35 0.90
C THR A 64 10.13 -5.21 -0.25
N ARG A 65 10.35 -4.20 -1.09
CA ARG A 65 9.58 -4.06 -2.32
C ARG A 65 10.48 -3.88 -3.52
N GLU A 66 10.01 -4.32 -4.65
CA GLU A 66 10.64 -4.05 -5.93
C GLU A 66 9.90 -2.91 -6.64
N VAL A 67 10.67 -2.02 -7.24
CA VAL A 67 10.16 -0.84 -7.96
C VAL A 67 10.81 -0.78 -9.33
N THR A 68 10.04 -0.54 -10.37
CA THR A 68 10.55 -0.38 -11.73
C THR A 68 10.38 1.07 -12.18
N LEU A 69 11.48 1.79 -12.32
CA LEU A 69 11.47 3.12 -12.91
C LEU A 69 11.58 3.02 -14.42
N ARG A 70 10.63 3.60 -15.14
CA ARG A 70 10.63 3.66 -16.60
C ARG A 70 11.14 5.01 -17.07
N LEU A 71 12.15 4.98 -17.90
CA LEU A 71 12.85 6.14 -18.43
C LEU A 71 12.73 6.17 -19.96
N LEU A 72 12.72 7.38 -20.52
CA LEU A 72 12.83 7.55 -21.96
C LEU A 72 14.30 7.45 -22.36
N ASN A 73 14.58 6.68 -23.40
CA ASN A 73 15.92 6.59 -23.96
C ASN A 73 16.09 7.64 -25.05
N THR A 74 16.85 8.68 -24.75
CA THR A 74 17.13 9.74 -25.71
C THR A 74 18.44 9.49 -26.47
N ASP A 75 19.38 8.79 -25.84
CA ASP A 75 20.67 8.40 -26.41
C ASP A 75 21.16 7.07 -25.80
N THR A 76 21.76 6.24 -26.65
CA THR A 76 22.31 4.95 -26.23
C THR A 76 23.50 5.11 -25.25
N ASP A 77 24.31 6.16 -25.45
CA ASP A 77 25.47 6.43 -24.58
C ASP A 77 25.03 6.80 -23.18
N ASP A 78 23.93 7.52 -23.06
CA ASP A 78 23.33 7.88 -21.78
C ASP A 78 22.81 6.66 -21.02
N TYR A 79 22.18 5.72 -21.71
CA TYR A 79 21.76 4.45 -21.12
C TYR A 79 22.95 3.67 -20.55
N VAL A 80 24.02 3.55 -21.33
CA VAL A 80 25.25 2.86 -20.92
C VAL A 80 25.89 3.56 -19.71
N TYR A 81 25.91 4.91 -19.70
CA TYR A 81 26.42 5.68 -18.59
C TYR A 81 25.65 5.40 -17.28
N ILE A 82 24.32 5.41 -17.32
CA ILE A 82 23.49 5.12 -16.15
C ILE A 82 23.76 3.70 -15.63
N LEU A 83 23.79 2.72 -16.51
CA LEU A 83 24.02 1.33 -16.09
C LEU A 83 25.41 1.15 -15.45
N ARG A 84 26.42 1.83 -15.99
CA ARG A 84 27.78 1.82 -15.41
C ARG A 84 27.80 2.42 -14.01
N MET A 85 27.18 3.60 -13.87
CA MET A 85 27.09 4.27 -12.58
C MET A 85 26.38 3.41 -11.53
N LEU A 86 25.25 2.78 -11.91
CA LEU A 86 24.49 1.89 -11.02
C LEU A 86 25.24 0.59 -10.70
N ALA A 87 26.07 0.09 -11.63
CA ALA A 87 26.93 -1.06 -11.36
C ALA A 87 28.06 -0.74 -10.38
N GLU A 88 28.60 0.48 -10.44
CA GLU A 88 29.65 0.94 -9.52
C GLU A 88 29.11 1.32 -8.13
N THR A 89 27.85 1.77 -8.09
CA THR A 89 27.18 2.19 -6.84
C THR A 89 25.79 1.56 -6.78
N PRO A 90 25.70 0.27 -6.40
CA PRO A 90 24.45 -0.49 -6.50
C PRO A 90 23.37 0.01 -5.53
N VAL A 91 23.71 0.69 -4.45
CA VAL A 91 22.75 1.37 -3.57
C VAL A 91 22.82 2.86 -3.85
N VAL A 92 21.74 3.43 -4.33
CA VAL A 92 21.67 4.81 -4.76
C VAL A 92 20.51 5.53 -4.08
N GLU A 93 20.75 6.80 -3.72
CA GLU A 93 19.66 7.69 -3.34
C GLU A 93 18.95 8.18 -4.59
N VAL A 94 17.69 7.76 -4.76
CA VAL A 94 16.79 8.27 -5.79
C VAL A 94 16.03 9.46 -5.22
N ARG A 95 16.25 10.64 -5.79
CA ARG A 95 15.61 11.88 -5.32
C ARG A 95 14.69 12.45 -6.37
N ALA A 96 13.49 12.84 -5.96
CA ALA A 96 12.50 13.55 -6.77
C ALA A 96 12.16 14.90 -6.09
N PRO A 97 12.98 15.96 -6.32
CA PRO A 97 12.82 17.25 -5.64
C PRO A 97 11.47 17.91 -5.90
N SER A 98 10.90 17.73 -7.08
CA SER A 98 9.59 18.29 -7.46
C SER A 98 8.46 17.83 -6.57
N ILE A 99 8.57 16.61 -6.05
CA ILE A 99 7.60 16.05 -5.10
C ILE A 99 8.14 15.98 -3.67
N GLY A 100 9.37 16.49 -3.42
CA GLY A 100 9.97 16.54 -2.10
C GLY A 100 10.25 15.17 -1.47
N ARG A 101 10.57 14.15 -2.29
CA ARG A 101 10.80 12.77 -1.83
C ARG A 101 12.17 12.26 -2.23
N SER A 102 12.71 11.37 -1.38
CA SER A 102 13.89 10.57 -1.70
C SER A 102 13.77 9.15 -1.14
N TRP A 103 14.43 8.22 -1.80
CA TRP A 103 14.45 6.80 -1.44
C TRP A 103 15.87 6.26 -1.57
N SER A 104 16.28 5.39 -0.67
CA SER A 104 17.53 4.63 -0.79
C SER A 104 17.22 3.27 -1.42
N LEU A 105 17.60 3.10 -2.68
CA LEU A 105 17.22 1.93 -3.47
C LEU A 105 18.46 1.17 -3.93
N ARG A 106 18.38 -0.15 -3.92
CA ARG A 106 19.40 -1.02 -4.49
C ARG A 106 19.04 -1.42 -5.92
N PHE A 107 19.91 -1.11 -6.86
CA PHE A 107 19.75 -1.51 -8.26
C PHE A 107 19.81 -3.04 -8.40
N ILE A 108 18.87 -3.60 -9.18
CA ILE A 108 18.78 -5.03 -9.46
C ILE A 108 19.22 -5.31 -10.88
N ALA A 109 18.49 -4.76 -11.86
CA ALA A 109 18.71 -5.02 -13.27
C ALA A 109 17.99 -4.03 -14.17
N PRO A 110 18.42 -3.82 -15.42
CA PRO A 110 17.58 -3.23 -16.45
C PRO A 110 16.50 -4.22 -16.88
N THR A 111 15.32 -3.72 -17.28
CA THR A 111 14.21 -4.58 -17.75
C THR A 111 14.12 -4.64 -19.27
N ASP A 112 14.72 -3.70 -19.99
CA ASP A 112 14.62 -3.55 -21.43
C ASP A 112 15.99 -3.34 -22.09
N SER A 113 16.05 -3.44 -23.41
CA SER A 113 17.29 -3.25 -24.15
C SER A 113 17.61 -1.78 -24.41
N ALA A 114 18.90 -1.49 -24.65
CA ALA A 114 19.37 -0.15 -24.99
C ALA A 114 18.77 0.46 -26.28
N HIS A 115 18.17 -0.37 -27.13
CA HIS A 115 17.58 0.06 -28.40
C HIS A 115 16.09 0.40 -28.31
N SER A 116 15.50 0.22 -27.15
CA SER A 116 14.10 0.61 -26.91
C SER A 116 14.00 2.12 -26.68
N SER A 117 12.90 2.72 -27.15
CA SER A 117 12.60 4.13 -26.89
C SER A 117 12.35 4.42 -25.40
N THR A 118 12.05 3.39 -24.65
CA THR A 118 11.92 3.42 -23.20
C THR A 118 12.68 2.24 -22.62
N PHE A 119 13.25 2.42 -21.44
CA PHE A 119 13.87 1.33 -20.69
C PHE A 119 13.44 1.41 -19.22
N GLY A 120 13.39 0.26 -18.59
CA GLY A 120 13.09 0.13 -17.17
C GLY A 120 14.35 -0.18 -16.36
N LEU A 121 14.42 0.39 -15.18
CA LEU A 121 15.43 0.08 -14.18
C LEU A 121 14.73 -0.47 -12.94
N LYS A 122 15.04 -1.71 -12.62
CA LYS A 122 14.47 -2.41 -11.47
C LYS A 122 15.32 -2.18 -10.25
N PHE A 123 14.70 -1.75 -9.18
CA PHE A 123 15.32 -1.50 -7.88
C PHE A 123 14.62 -2.29 -6.78
N ALA A 124 15.33 -2.51 -5.67
CA ALA A 124 14.77 -2.98 -4.41
C ALA A 124 14.84 -1.87 -3.35
N ASP A 125 13.78 -1.68 -2.62
CA ASP A 125 13.74 -0.92 -1.37
C ASP A 125 13.88 -1.94 -0.24
N ASP A 126 15.12 -2.13 0.21
CA ASP A 126 15.45 -3.17 1.21
C ASP A 126 15.17 -2.69 2.64
N THR A 127 15.07 -1.38 2.85
CA THR A 127 14.89 -0.76 4.18
C THR A 127 13.83 0.32 4.15
N PRO A 128 12.58 -0.04 3.82
CA PRO A 128 11.51 0.94 3.71
C PRO A 128 11.31 1.70 5.03
N MET A 129 11.08 3.00 4.92
CA MET A 129 10.93 3.92 6.06
C MET A 129 12.15 4.04 6.99
N GLN A 130 13.34 3.63 6.56
CA GLN A 130 14.55 3.83 7.35
C GLN A 130 14.75 5.32 7.68
N GLY A 131 14.98 5.62 8.97
CA GLY A 131 15.20 6.98 9.44
C GLY A 131 13.95 7.86 9.51
N TYR A 132 12.77 7.31 9.24
CA TYR A 132 11.53 8.05 9.42
C TYR A 132 11.30 8.36 10.90
N THR A 133 11.01 9.63 11.19
CA THR A 133 10.60 10.09 12.51
C THR A 133 9.12 10.44 12.47
N TYR A 134 8.33 9.77 13.30
CA TYR A 134 6.89 9.99 13.34
C TYR A 134 6.52 11.45 13.60
N GLN A 135 5.68 11.99 12.75
CA GLN A 135 5.04 13.28 12.91
C GLN A 135 3.52 13.04 12.90
N PRO A 136 2.79 13.52 13.93
CA PRO A 136 1.35 13.33 13.95
C PRO A 136 0.71 14.00 12.72
N PRO A 137 -0.37 13.43 12.18
CA PRO A 137 -1.05 14.00 11.02
C PRO A 137 -1.59 15.39 11.34
N LYS A 138 -1.65 16.23 10.31
CA LYS A 138 -2.19 17.59 10.36
C LYS A 138 -3.28 17.70 9.29
N ALA A 139 -4.42 17.11 9.54
CA ALA A 139 -5.57 17.28 8.67
C ALA A 139 -6.58 18.23 9.33
N GLU A 140 -7.09 19.16 8.55
CA GLU A 140 -8.21 20.00 9.00
C GLU A 140 -9.47 19.14 8.98
N LYS A 141 -10.03 18.88 10.17
CA LYS A 141 -11.24 18.06 10.33
C LYS A 141 -12.48 18.68 9.67
N GLU A 142 -12.45 19.98 9.42
CA GLU A 142 -13.59 20.77 8.94
C GLU A 142 -13.56 21.03 7.43
N CYS A 143 -12.70 20.34 6.69
CA CYS A 143 -12.64 20.50 5.24
C CYS A 143 -13.94 19.95 4.62
N GLU A 144 -14.74 20.79 3.96
CA GLU A 144 -16.06 20.43 3.39
C GLU A 144 -16.04 19.15 2.55
N TRP A 145 -14.97 18.92 1.80
CA TRP A 145 -14.83 17.73 0.97
C TRP A 145 -14.65 16.43 1.77
N ILE A 146 -14.21 16.53 3.03
CA ILE A 146 -14.06 15.38 3.95
C ILE A 146 -15.42 15.04 4.59
N LEU A 147 -16.27 16.04 4.85
CA LEU A 147 -17.53 15.88 5.57
C LEU A 147 -18.59 15.05 4.84
N SER A 148 -18.46 14.84 3.55
CA SER A 148 -19.53 14.25 2.73
C SER A 148 -19.67 12.73 2.81
N THR A 149 -18.88 12.03 3.64
CA THR A 149 -18.97 10.56 3.78
C THR A 149 -18.98 10.13 5.22
N SER A 150 -20.12 9.61 5.65
CA SER A 150 -20.34 9.10 7.01
C SER A 150 -19.55 7.84 7.35
N ARG A 151 -19.02 7.13 6.36
CA ARG A 151 -18.42 5.78 6.56
C ARG A 151 -16.94 5.77 6.87
N ARG A 152 -16.24 6.89 6.75
CA ARG A 152 -14.82 7.02 7.13
C ARG A 152 -14.58 6.79 8.62
N ASP A 153 -15.57 7.12 9.45
CA ASP A 153 -15.51 6.98 10.92
C ASP A 153 -15.71 5.53 11.38
N ASP A 154 -16.13 4.65 10.48
CA ASP A 154 -16.22 3.21 10.74
C ASP A 154 -14.84 2.54 10.89
N PHE A 155 -13.76 3.20 10.40
CA PHE A 155 -12.39 2.73 10.54
C PHE A 155 -11.71 3.37 11.74
N VAL A 156 -11.14 2.56 12.60
CA VAL A 156 -10.30 3.00 13.72
C VAL A 156 -8.86 2.58 13.45
N ILE A 157 -8.02 3.55 13.11
CA ILE A 157 -6.60 3.34 12.79
C ILE A 157 -5.76 3.36 14.07
N THR A 158 -6.09 4.24 15.01
CA THR A 158 -5.49 4.25 16.35
C THR A 158 -6.58 4.48 17.40
N GLU A 159 -6.41 3.90 18.58
CA GLU A 159 -7.39 4.06 19.68
C GLU A 159 -7.03 5.22 20.61
N SER A 160 -5.74 5.49 20.78
CA SER A 160 -5.28 6.53 21.71
C SER A 160 -4.12 7.34 21.10
N PRO A 161 -4.41 8.55 20.60
CA PRO A 161 -5.73 9.15 20.40
C PRO A 161 -6.53 8.39 19.33
N LYS A 162 -7.86 8.40 19.44
CA LYS A 162 -8.71 7.76 18.43
C LYS A 162 -8.62 8.53 17.11
N ARG A 163 -8.21 7.83 16.04
CA ARG A 163 -8.10 8.37 14.68
C ARG A 163 -8.76 7.45 13.67
N SER A 164 -9.43 8.07 12.71
CA SER A 164 -9.95 7.44 11.50
C SER A 164 -9.19 7.94 10.27
N PHE A 165 -9.50 7.47 9.07
CA PHE A 165 -8.87 7.98 7.83
C PHE A 165 -9.03 9.49 7.66
N ALA A 166 -10.12 10.09 8.15
CA ALA A 166 -10.35 11.52 8.08
C ALA A 166 -9.29 12.34 8.82
N ASP A 167 -8.75 11.81 9.91
CA ASP A 167 -7.70 12.49 10.69
C ASP A 167 -6.37 12.60 9.94
N TYR A 168 -6.22 11.85 8.83
CA TYR A 168 -5.07 11.94 7.92
C TYR A 168 -5.41 12.68 6.61
N GLY A 169 -6.54 13.37 6.55
CA GLY A 169 -6.98 14.04 5.32
C GLY A 169 -7.42 13.06 4.22
N ALA A 170 -7.75 11.83 4.58
CA ALA A 170 -8.15 10.80 3.63
C ALA A 170 -9.67 10.56 3.68
N ARG A 171 -10.23 10.29 2.48
CA ARG A 171 -11.63 9.96 2.28
C ARG A 171 -11.73 8.61 1.60
N VAL A 172 -12.59 7.76 2.12
CA VAL A 172 -12.93 6.48 1.49
C VAL A 172 -13.75 6.73 0.24
N LEU A 173 -13.36 6.15 -0.88
CA LEU A 173 -14.06 6.23 -2.17
C LEU A 173 -14.91 4.98 -2.42
N GLY A 174 -15.97 5.17 -3.22
CA GLY A 174 -16.83 4.07 -3.66
C GLY A 174 -17.73 3.48 -2.56
N ASP A 175 -18.38 2.38 -2.87
CA ASP A 175 -19.21 1.63 -1.93
C ASP A 175 -18.38 0.59 -1.16
N VAL A 176 -17.74 1.05 -0.11
CA VAL A 176 -16.88 0.20 0.74
C VAL A 176 -17.68 -0.81 1.54
N VAL A 177 -18.97 -0.56 1.77
CA VAL A 177 -19.79 -1.46 2.59
C VAL A 177 -19.91 -2.83 1.95
N ASP A 178 -20.21 -2.91 0.67
CA ASP A 178 -20.32 -4.17 -0.04
C ASP A 178 -19.03 -4.98 0.01
N GLU A 179 -17.88 -4.29 -0.11
CA GLU A 179 -16.57 -4.93 0.00
C GLU A 179 -16.27 -5.41 1.44
N MET A 180 -16.60 -4.59 2.45
CA MET A 180 -16.36 -4.94 3.85
C MET A 180 -17.32 -6.00 4.37
N GLU A 181 -18.57 -6.00 3.91
CA GLU A 181 -19.61 -6.95 4.31
C GLU A 181 -19.62 -8.23 3.45
N ARG A 182 -18.76 -8.30 2.42
CA ARG A 182 -18.60 -9.50 1.60
C ARG A 182 -18.22 -10.69 2.46
N ARG A 183 -18.95 -11.78 2.36
CA ARG A 183 -18.63 -13.02 3.06
C ARG A 183 -17.31 -13.61 2.57
N ASN A 184 -16.55 -14.12 3.48
CA ASN A 184 -15.34 -14.88 3.17
C ASN A 184 -15.68 -16.31 2.78
N GLU A 185 -14.70 -16.99 2.18
CA GLU A 185 -14.82 -18.42 1.97
C GLU A 185 -14.94 -19.16 3.31
N VAL A 186 -15.73 -20.21 3.32
CA VAL A 186 -15.84 -21.10 4.47
C VAL A 186 -14.59 -21.98 4.55
N LYS A 187 -14.08 -22.21 5.74
CA LYS A 187 -13.02 -23.20 5.96
C LYS A 187 -13.54 -24.57 5.54
N THR A 188 -12.78 -25.23 4.68
CA THR A 188 -13.04 -26.62 4.31
C THR A 188 -12.62 -27.52 5.48
N GLY A 189 -13.39 -27.53 6.56
CA GLY A 189 -13.11 -28.27 7.77
C GLY A 189 -12.56 -29.68 7.54
N LEU A 190 -12.54 -30.53 8.47
CA LEU A 190 -12.01 -31.90 8.41
C LEU A 190 -12.66 -32.74 7.29
N LEU A 191 -12.34 -32.38 6.03
CA LEU A 191 -12.77 -33.17 4.87
C LEU A 191 -11.92 -34.45 4.81
N ARG A 192 -12.54 -35.59 5.14
CA ARG A 192 -11.88 -36.90 5.06
C ARG A 192 -12.35 -37.64 3.82
N LYS A 193 -11.45 -37.96 2.91
CA LYS A 193 -11.68 -38.83 1.77
C LYS A 193 -11.13 -40.21 2.09
N PHE A 194 -11.97 -41.21 2.01
CA PHE A 194 -11.56 -42.62 2.18
C PHE A 194 -11.56 -43.33 0.82
N SER A 195 -10.52 -44.05 0.52
CA SER A 195 -10.36 -44.80 -0.75
C SER A 195 -11.43 -45.88 -0.92
N THR A 196 -12.06 -46.32 0.17
CA THR A 196 -13.06 -47.41 0.20
C THR A 196 -14.49 -46.92 0.21
N LYS A 197 -14.75 -45.61 0.22
CA LYS A 197 -16.09 -45.04 0.26
C LYS A 197 -16.24 -43.92 -0.78
N PRO A 198 -17.36 -43.87 -1.52
CA PRO A 198 -17.60 -42.77 -2.43
C PRO A 198 -17.83 -41.46 -1.66
N GLY A 199 -17.28 -40.34 -2.23
CA GLY A 199 -17.46 -39.00 -1.68
C GLY A 199 -16.48 -38.65 -0.58
N ALA A 200 -16.86 -37.67 0.23
CA ALA A 200 -16.07 -37.13 1.34
C ALA A 200 -16.95 -36.95 2.58
N PHE A 201 -16.39 -37.17 3.73
CA PHE A 201 -17.03 -36.92 5.02
C PHE A 201 -16.47 -35.66 5.62
N TYR A 202 -17.31 -34.81 6.15
CA TYR A 202 -16.92 -33.55 6.80
C TYR A 202 -17.71 -33.34 8.08
N ASP A 203 -17.12 -32.63 9.01
CA ASP A 203 -17.83 -32.20 10.19
C ASP A 203 -18.75 -31.04 9.83
N LYS A 204 -20.06 -31.23 10.07
CA LYS A 204 -21.06 -30.20 9.77
C LYS A 204 -20.85 -28.92 10.58
N ALA A 205 -20.33 -29.02 11.79
CA ALA A 205 -20.05 -27.86 12.64
C ALA A 205 -18.94 -26.96 12.04
N ALA A 206 -17.98 -27.56 11.35
CA ALA A 206 -16.87 -26.82 10.73
C ALA A 206 -17.25 -26.07 9.45
N LEU A 207 -18.42 -26.34 8.85
CA LEU A 207 -18.89 -25.70 7.62
C LEU A 207 -19.31 -24.23 7.81
N PHE A 208 -19.43 -23.76 9.04
CA PHE A 208 -19.87 -22.40 9.35
C PHE A 208 -18.70 -21.45 9.68
N PHE A 209 -17.48 -21.95 9.70
CA PHE A 209 -16.31 -21.12 10.01
C PHE A 209 -15.79 -20.47 8.75
N GLU A 210 -15.83 -19.14 8.71
CA GLU A 210 -15.25 -18.36 7.62
C GLU A 210 -13.74 -18.22 7.81
N LYS A 211 -13.00 -18.19 6.70
CA LYS A 211 -11.59 -17.81 6.67
C LYS A 211 -11.47 -16.32 6.92
N GLY A 212 -10.29 -15.85 7.31
CA GLY A 212 -9.92 -14.46 7.13
C GLY A 212 -9.89 -14.10 5.63
N GLY A 213 -9.86 -12.83 5.31
CA GLY A 213 -9.83 -12.42 3.91
C GLY A 213 -9.40 -10.98 3.69
N ASP A 214 -8.83 -10.75 2.52
CA ASP A 214 -8.39 -9.43 2.10
C ASP A 214 -9.56 -8.60 1.58
N ARG A 215 -9.53 -7.32 1.92
CA ARG A 215 -10.46 -6.30 1.46
C ARG A 215 -9.70 -5.12 0.89
N GLN A 216 -10.20 -4.56 -0.18
CA GLN A 216 -9.62 -3.39 -0.81
C GLN A 216 -10.40 -2.13 -0.42
N VAL A 217 -9.68 -1.13 0.08
CA VAL A 217 -10.25 0.18 0.43
C VAL A 217 -9.55 1.23 -0.41
N GLN A 218 -10.30 1.84 -1.30
CA GLN A 218 -9.80 2.95 -2.10
C GLN A 218 -9.97 4.26 -1.33
N LEU A 219 -8.90 5.03 -1.29
CA LEU A 219 -8.80 6.28 -0.54
C LEU A 219 -8.37 7.43 -1.45
N LEU A 220 -8.92 8.61 -1.18
CA LEU A 220 -8.46 9.87 -1.71
C LEU A 220 -7.94 10.72 -0.55
N MET A 221 -6.66 11.00 -0.55
CA MET A 221 -6.02 11.90 0.41
C MET A 221 -5.74 13.26 -0.23
N ARG A 222 -5.94 14.32 0.52
CA ARG A 222 -5.75 15.70 0.07
C ARG A 222 -5.17 16.54 1.19
N ALA A 223 -4.37 17.54 0.84
CA ALA A 223 -3.82 18.52 1.77
C ALA A 223 -3.69 19.88 1.09
N ASP A 224 -3.40 20.91 1.86
CA ASP A 224 -3.20 22.26 1.32
C ASP A 224 -1.82 22.39 0.68
N THR A 225 -0.84 21.67 1.19
CA THR A 225 0.53 21.66 0.66
C THR A 225 1.04 20.23 0.47
N LEU A 226 2.01 20.08 -0.41
CA LEU A 226 2.65 18.79 -0.66
C LEU A 226 3.36 18.24 0.60
N ALA A 227 3.96 19.12 1.41
CA ALA A 227 4.60 18.74 2.66
C ALA A 227 3.58 18.18 3.69
N GLU A 228 2.40 18.77 3.76
CA GLU A 228 1.31 18.26 4.61
C GLU A 228 0.75 16.93 4.08
N LEU A 229 0.61 16.80 2.75
CA LEU A 229 0.19 15.54 2.14
C LEU A 229 1.13 14.41 2.56
N TRP A 230 2.45 14.61 2.41
CA TRP A 230 3.42 13.59 2.79
C TRP A 230 3.44 13.30 4.29
N ARG A 231 3.34 14.34 5.11
CA ARG A 231 3.25 14.18 6.56
C ARG A 231 2.08 13.29 6.95
N ASN A 232 0.91 13.54 6.37
CA ASN A 232 -0.30 12.81 6.66
C ASN A 232 -0.23 11.37 6.11
N TYR A 233 0.32 11.20 4.92
CA TYR A 233 0.50 9.92 4.26
C TYR A 233 1.45 9.01 5.05
N ASP A 234 2.62 9.53 5.42
CA ASP A 234 3.59 8.77 6.20
C ASP A 234 3.09 8.45 7.62
N ALA A 235 2.36 9.39 8.24
CA ALA A 235 1.73 9.15 9.53
C ALA A 235 0.69 8.03 9.47
N LEU A 236 -0.09 7.98 8.38
CA LEU A 236 -1.06 6.91 8.16
C LEU A 236 -0.36 5.55 8.08
N LEU A 237 0.69 5.40 7.26
CA LEU A 237 1.44 4.15 7.18
C LEU A 237 2.00 3.76 8.54
N PHE A 238 2.66 4.69 9.23
CA PHE A 238 3.24 4.42 10.53
C PHE A 238 2.19 3.92 11.54
N ASP A 239 1.01 4.56 11.56
CA ASP A 239 -0.07 4.16 12.45
C ASP A 239 -0.71 2.83 12.02
N LEU A 240 -0.72 2.50 10.72
CA LEU A 240 -1.20 1.21 10.20
C LEU A 240 -0.29 0.03 10.60
N ILE A 241 1.01 0.25 10.75
CA ILE A 241 2.00 -0.79 11.07
C ILE A 241 2.38 -0.84 12.56
N ARG A 242 1.73 -0.09 13.43
CA ARG A 242 1.93 -0.20 14.88
C ARG A 242 1.50 -1.58 15.39
N PRO A 243 2.03 -2.04 16.51
CA PRO A 243 1.53 -3.23 17.17
C PRO A 243 0.02 -3.21 17.42
N GLY A 244 -0.60 -4.38 17.36
CA GLY A 244 -2.03 -4.57 17.58
C GLY A 244 -2.88 -4.40 16.32
N ALA A 245 -4.16 -4.71 16.46
CA ALA A 245 -5.15 -4.64 15.40
C ALA A 245 -5.62 -3.21 15.12
N ARG A 246 -6.19 -3.03 13.92
CA ARG A 246 -7.03 -1.90 13.53
C ARG A 246 -8.46 -2.40 13.42
N LEU A 247 -9.44 -1.51 13.48
CA LEU A 247 -10.83 -1.92 13.51
C LEU A 247 -11.61 -1.27 12.36
N TYR A 248 -12.49 -2.04 11.75
CA TYR A 248 -13.61 -1.55 10.95
C TYR A 248 -14.88 -1.92 11.70
N LYS A 249 -15.60 -0.93 12.23
CA LYS A 249 -16.64 -1.18 13.24
C LYS A 249 -16.02 -1.97 14.41
N GLU A 250 -16.39 -3.24 14.55
CA GLU A 250 -15.82 -4.15 15.55
C GLU A 250 -14.89 -5.22 14.96
N ALA A 251 -14.79 -5.31 13.63
CA ALA A 251 -14.00 -6.32 12.94
C ALA A 251 -12.52 -5.93 12.89
N PRO A 252 -11.62 -6.75 13.46
CA PRO A 252 -10.20 -6.44 13.46
C PRO A 252 -9.55 -6.75 12.12
N PHE A 253 -8.60 -5.88 11.73
CA PHE A 253 -7.79 -6.06 10.54
C PHE A 253 -6.36 -5.58 10.75
N TYR A 254 -5.49 -5.94 9.82
CA TYR A 254 -4.17 -5.35 9.67
C TYR A 254 -3.93 -4.93 8.22
N TYR A 255 -2.98 -4.01 8.04
CA TYR A 255 -2.53 -3.56 6.73
C TYR A 255 -1.68 -4.65 6.06
N SER A 256 -1.91 -4.92 4.77
CA SER A 256 -1.12 -5.87 3.99
C SER A 256 -0.31 -5.19 2.89
N SER A 257 -0.96 -4.39 2.06
CA SER A 257 -0.30 -3.73 0.92
C SER A 257 -1.02 -2.47 0.48
N CYS A 258 -0.35 -1.70 -0.37
CA CYS A 258 -0.86 -0.47 -0.95
C CYS A 258 -0.53 -0.40 -2.43
N ARG A 259 -1.44 0.15 -3.20
CA ARG A 259 -1.23 0.55 -4.58
C ARG A 259 -1.64 2.01 -4.74
N VAL A 260 -0.81 2.80 -5.38
CA VAL A 260 -1.16 4.15 -5.78
C VAL A 260 -1.87 4.08 -7.13
N ASP A 261 -3.05 4.68 -7.20
CA ASP A 261 -3.87 4.71 -8.41
C ASP A 261 -3.66 6.01 -9.19
N LYS A 262 -3.47 7.11 -8.49
CA LYS A 262 -3.22 8.41 -9.10
C LYS A 262 -2.60 9.40 -8.09
N PHE A 263 -1.65 10.18 -8.57
CA PHE A 263 -1.03 11.25 -7.81
C PHE A 263 -0.99 12.55 -8.61
N ILE A 264 -1.39 13.65 -8.00
CA ILE A 264 -1.33 15.00 -8.57
C ILE A 264 -0.63 15.90 -7.56
N PRO A 265 0.61 16.30 -7.83
CA PRO A 265 1.42 17.11 -6.91
C PRO A 265 1.06 18.59 -6.93
N ASP A 266 0.13 19.03 -7.78
CA ASP A 266 -0.14 20.44 -8.05
C ASP A 266 -0.62 21.18 -6.81
N GLU A 267 0.14 22.20 -6.42
CA GLU A 267 -0.31 23.15 -5.41
C GLU A 267 -1.29 24.18 -6.02
N PRO A 268 -2.25 24.70 -5.26
CA PRO A 268 -2.31 24.63 -3.78
C PRO A 268 -3.05 23.43 -3.20
N ARG A 269 -3.37 22.43 -3.86
CA ARG A 269 -4.11 21.30 -3.29
C ARG A 269 -3.72 19.98 -3.91
N PRO A 270 -2.50 19.50 -3.59
CA PRO A 270 -2.06 18.18 -4.03
C PRO A 270 -2.96 17.08 -3.48
N TRP A 271 -3.11 16.01 -4.27
CA TRP A 271 -3.91 14.88 -3.85
C TRP A 271 -3.35 13.56 -4.35
N LEU A 272 -3.66 12.51 -3.61
CA LEU A 272 -3.23 11.14 -3.84
C LEU A 272 -4.43 10.19 -3.73
N GLN A 273 -4.66 9.39 -4.76
CA GLN A 273 -5.61 8.30 -4.75
C GLN A 273 -4.84 6.98 -4.67
N PHE A 274 -5.20 6.16 -3.71
CA PHE A 274 -4.53 4.89 -3.46
C PHE A 274 -5.50 3.85 -2.90
N THR A 275 -5.16 2.60 -3.10
CA THR A 275 -5.93 1.47 -2.61
C THR A 275 -5.11 0.71 -1.56
N LEU A 276 -5.66 0.57 -0.37
CA LEU A 276 -5.11 -0.28 0.68
C LEU A 276 -5.73 -1.66 0.59
N THR A 277 -4.90 -2.69 0.73
CA THR A 277 -5.35 -4.05 1.02
C THR A 277 -5.27 -4.26 2.52
N LEU A 278 -6.41 -4.56 3.12
CA LEU A 278 -6.57 -4.81 4.55
C LEU A 278 -6.95 -6.27 4.76
N THR A 279 -6.23 -6.99 5.60
CA THR A 279 -6.53 -8.39 5.91
C THR A 279 -7.33 -8.47 7.19
N PHE A 280 -8.57 -8.93 7.07
CA PHE A 280 -9.47 -9.24 8.17
C PHE A 280 -9.22 -10.68 8.60
N TYR A 281 -8.97 -10.91 9.86
CA TYR A 281 -8.60 -12.21 10.37
C TYR A 281 -9.65 -12.85 11.28
N GLU A 282 -10.59 -12.11 11.82
CA GLU A 282 -11.83 -12.66 12.35
C GLU A 282 -12.86 -12.76 11.23
N GLY A 283 -13.61 -13.86 11.16
CA GLY A 283 -14.68 -14.00 10.17
C GLY A 283 -15.67 -12.84 10.28
N SER A 284 -16.14 -12.33 9.13
CA SER A 284 -16.98 -11.16 9.09
C SER A 284 -18.25 -11.39 9.90
N SER A 285 -18.46 -10.47 10.83
CA SER A 285 -19.66 -10.22 11.62
C SER A 285 -20.17 -11.31 12.56
N LYS A 286 -20.36 -10.88 13.79
CA LYS A 286 -21.39 -11.33 14.72
C LYS A 286 -22.80 -11.14 14.14
N HIS A 287 -23.11 -11.73 12.99
CA HIS A 287 -24.50 -12.07 12.73
C HIS A 287 -24.74 -13.35 13.52
N SER A 288 -25.26 -13.15 14.71
CA SER A 288 -25.75 -14.24 15.57
C SER A 288 -26.74 -15.07 14.77
N TYR A 289 -26.30 -16.25 14.35
CA TYR A 289 -27.20 -17.32 13.97
C TYR A 289 -27.79 -17.97 15.23
N ASP A 290 -27.79 -17.28 16.38
CA ASP A 290 -28.40 -17.74 17.61
C ASP A 290 -29.93 -17.52 17.66
N GLU A 291 -30.52 -17.06 16.55
CA GLU A 291 -31.98 -16.92 16.40
C GLU A 291 -32.52 -17.69 15.16
N ILE A 292 -32.26 -18.99 15.07
CA ILE A 292 -33.12 -19.90 14.28
C ILE A 292 -33.30 -21.23 15.05
#